data_9b0a7fd21397c74f063b0ae09ef37c9f
#
_entry.id   9b0a7fd21397c74f063b0ae09ef37c9f
#
_cell.length_a   1.000
_cell.length_b   1.000
_cell.length_c   1.000
_cell.angle_alpha   90.00
_cell.angle_beta   90.00
_cell.angle_gamma   90.00
#
_symmetry.space_group_name_H-M   'P 1'
#
loop_
_entity.id
_entity.type
_entity.pdbx_description
1 polymer ?
#
loop_
_entity_poly.entity_id
_entity_poly.type
_entity_poly.pdbx_seq_one_letter_code
_entity_poly.pdbx_strand_id
1 'polypeptide(L)'
;MSVATRKEGKSLFSRGRAQSKGQRDRLGAREVLAWAVWFGLAAGLLEVATRVLCRAIDPTGRLYLMSKHFVWLTPLASMVLFLGLGLLLAGMTRAWPRLGARLSLRLLCALAIQPMLMVAVPRILPAAWFILAWGIASRLVPLLESQPAKTRRLLLAYGLPALLGLVLIIAGSVFGEEWLKQARESRRALPPAGSPNVLFVVLDTVRTDHLSLYGYPRSTTPTLKRLAENGIRFDRARATAPWTLPSHGSFFTGRWPHELGAEWLTPLRPGAPLLAQYMGSRGYATAGFVANTGYCSYETGLARGFTHYEDYILKRLAPFQMPILVKGLLGRIFAMSTAHGPDPLHYVPEMVERWFYAGNRKDAESINRAFLDWLTRRPEQARPFFVFLNYLDAHAPYKLPEGAQHRFGHRPKSREEIRVIYDGWDLIDKLTLPRFYQTMARDAYDSCLAYLDEQLGVLFDELQRHAVLDNTVVVITSDHGEGLGEHDLFDHGESLYSTELDVSLLILLP
;
A
#
# COMPACT_ATOMS: atom_id res chain seq x y z
N MET A 1 51.09 -66.23 -46.88
CA MET A 1 51.94 -65.17 -46.32
C MET A 1 51.14 -63.89 -46.30
N SER A 2 51.01 -63.34 -45.12
CA SER A 2 50.73 -61.94 -44.80
C SER A 2 49.47 -61.27 -45.35
N VAL A 3 48.44 -61.11 -44.50
CA VAL A 3 47.66 -59.86 -44.34
C VAL A 3 47.14 -59.86 -42.93
N ALA A 4 47.65 -59.04 -42.08
CA ALA A 4 47.05 -58.60 -40.83
C ALA A 4 47.68 -57.23 -40.51
N THR A 5 46.87 -56.19 -40.58
CA THR A 5 46.96 -54.94 -39.80
C THR A 5 46.19 -53.87 -40.46
N ARG A 6 44.92 -53.63 -40.02
CA ARG A 6 44.21 -52.31 -40.13
C ARG A 6 42.83 -52.34 -39.47
N LYS A 7 42.79 -52.36 -38.15
CA LYS A 7 41.47 -52.10 -37.42
C LYS A 7 41.66 -51.59 -36.00
N GLU A 8 42.44 -50.56 -35.77
CA GLU A 8 42.47 -49.92 -34.42
C GLU A 8 42.42 -48.40 -34.38
N GLY A 9 42.17 -47.71 -35.51
CA GLY A 9 42.22 -46.22 -35.59
C GLY A 9 40.91 -45.49 -35.45
N LYS A 10 39.74 -46.18 -35.33
CA LYS A 10 38.43 -45.48 -35.36
C LYS A 10 37.68 -45.38 -34.01
N SER A 11 38.12 -45.97 -32.91
CA SER A 11 37.38 -45.99 -31.65
C SER A 11 37.76 -44.89 -30.66
N LEU A 12 38.89 -44.25 -30.78
CA LEU A 12 39.36 -43.18 -29.88
C LEU A 12 38.79 -41.78 -30.22
N PHE A 13 38.47 -41.53 -31.49
CA PHE A 13 37.87 -40.23 -31.89
C PHE A 13 36.37 -40.12 -31.64
N SER A 14 35.64 -41.22 -31.48
CA SER A 14 34.19 -41.18 -31.19
C SER A 14 33.88 -40.99 -29.71
N ARG A 15 34.74 -41.46 -28.78
CA ARG A 15 34.57 -41.26 -27.34
C ARG A 15 34.85 -39.81 -26.89
N GLY A 16 35.79 -39.11 -27.52
CA GLY A 16 36.08 -37.70 -27.21
C GLY A 16 34.96 -36.73 -27.59
N ARG A 17 34.19 -36.99 -28.69
CA ARG A 17 33.05 -36.16 -29.11
C ARG A 17 31.78 -36.41 -28.29
N ALA A 18 31.58 -37.58 -27.74
CA ALA A 18 30.41 -37.87 -26.88
C ALA A 18 30.58 -37.29 -25.47
N GLN A 19 31.81 -37.24 -24.93
CA GLN A 19 32.06 -36.60 -23.62
C GLN A 19 32.02 -35.06 -23.69
N SER A 20 32.36 -34.45 -24.84
CA SER A 20 32.28 -32.99 -24.98
C SER A 20 30.84 -32.44 -25.18
N LYS A 21 29.87 -33.27 -25.60
CA LYS A 21 28.46 -32.90 -25.71
C LYS A 21 27.69 -32.98 -24.40
N GLY A 22 28.13 -33.79 -23.42
CA GLY A 22 27.48 -33.95 -22.11
C GLY A 22 27.92 -32.92 -21.06
N GLN A 23 28.94 -32.11 -21.33
CA GLN A 23 29.48 -31.11 -20.42
C GLN A 23 29.08 -29.68 -20.81
N ARG A 24 28.37 -29.53 -21.95
CA ARG A 24 27.85 -28.27 -22.41
C ARG A 24 26.56 -27.93 -21.67
N ASP A 25 26.56 -26.76 -21.05
CA ASP A 25 25.37 -25.99 -20.61
C ASP A 25 24.74 -26.38 -19.27
N ARG A 26 25.52 -26.65 -18.23
CA ARG A 26 24.99 -26.59 -16.86
C ARG A 26 24.96 -25.14 -16.41
N LEU A 27 23.73 -24.63 -16.06
CA LEU A 27 23.57 -23.36 -15.43
C LEU A 27 24.42 -23.29 -14.15
N GLY A 28 25.34 -22.33 -14.12
CA GLY A 28 26.15 -22.06 -12.93
C GLY A 28 25.37 -21.21 -11.93
N ALA A 29 25.79 -21.24 -10.66
CA ALA A 29 25.14 -20.44 -9.61
C ALA A 29 25.05 -18.93 -9.97
N ARG A 30 26.07 -18.37 -10.62
CA ARG A 30 26.05 -16.97 -11.10
C ARG A 30 25.00 -16.72 -12.19
N GLU A 31 24.80 -17.67 -13.09
CA GLU A 31 23.76 -17.58 -14.12
C GLU A 31 22.35 -17.66 -13.51
N VAL A 32 22.15 -18.51 -12.50
CA VAL A 32 20.88 -18.59 -11.75
C VAL A 32 20.55 -17.25 -11.09
N LEU A 33 21.53 -16.58 -10.48
CA LEU A 33 21.32 -15.24 -9.90
C LEU A 33 20.97 -14.19 -10.97
N ALA A 34 21.66 -14.19 -12.10
CA ALA A 34 21.36 -13.28 -13.19
C ALA A 34 19.94 -13.49 -13.74
N TRP A 35 19.52 -14.74 -13.91
CA TRP A 35 18.14 -15.06 -14.32
C TRP A 35 17.13 -14.72 -13.23
N ALA A 36 17.43 -14.87 -11.96
CA ALA A 36 16.54 -14.46 -10.88
C ALA A 36 16.26 -12.96 -10.92
N VAL A 37 17.28 -12.13 -11.09
CA VAL A 37 17.10 -10.68 -11.24
C VAL A 37 16.29 -10.34 -12.50
N TRP A 38 16.60 -11.00 -13.63
CA TRP A 38 15.87 -10.81 -14.88
C TRP A 38 14.37 -11.16 -14.75
N PHE A 39 14.07 -12.37 -14.22
CA PHE A 39 12.71 -12.83 -14.00
C PHE A 39 11.97 -11.96 -12.97
N GLY A 40 12.66 -11.48 -11.93
CA GLY A 40 12.09 -10.58 -10.94
C GLY A 40 11.64 -9.25 -11.54
N LEU A 41 12.49 -8.60 -12.34
CA LEU A 41 12.12 -7.38 -13.07
C LEU A 41 11.00 -7.65 -14.06
N ALA A 42 11.09 -8.73 -14.84
CA ALA A 42 10.06 -9.10 -15.81
C ALA A 42 8.71 -9.39 -15.12
N ALA A 43 8.72 -10.11 -14.00
CA ALA A 43 7.51 -10.40 -13.19
C ALA A 43 6.81 -9.13 -12.75
N GLY A 44 7.55 -8.19 -12.16
CA GLY A 44 6.99 -6.93 -11.68
C GLY A 44 6.49 -6.04 -12.83
N LEU A 45 7.20 -5.97 -13.95
CA LEU A 45 6.75 -5.23 -15.13
C LEU A 45 5.51 -5.85 -15.76
N LEU A 46 5.42 -7.18 -15.85
CA LEU A 46 4.22 -7.88 -16.33
C LEU A 46 3.03 -7.65 -15.39
N GLU A 47 3.24 -7.68 -14.09
CA GLU A 47 2.19 -7.37 -13.11
C GLU A 47 1.67 -5.95 -13.28
N VAL A 48 2.57 -4.96 -13.37
CA VAL A 48 2.22 -3.55 -13.61
C VAL A 48 1.46 -3.40 -14.94
N ALA A 49 2.00 -3.95 -16.02
CA ALA A 49 1.36 -3.88 -17.33
C ALA A 49 -0.05 -4.48 -17.31
N THR A 50 -0.23 -5.61 -16.62
CA THR A 50 -1.55 -6.27 -16.50
C THR A 50 -2.52 -5.40 -15.71
N ARG A 51 -2.11 -4.81 -14.58
CA ARG A 51 -2.96 -3.91 -13.78
C ARG A 51 -3.37 -2.67 -14.57
N VAL A 52 -2.43 -2.05 -15.27
CA VAL A 52 -2.70 -0.88 -16.12
C VAL A 52 -3.65 -1.25 -17.26
N LEU A 53 -3.45 -2.39 -17.91
CA LEU A 53 -4.33 -2.88 -18.97
C LEU A 53 -5.75 -3.18 -18.43
N CYS A 54 -5.88 -3.90 -17.33
CA CYS A 54 -7.18 -4.18 -16.71
C CYS A 54 -7.89 -2.88 -16.35
N ARG A 55 -7.19 -1.88 -15.82
CA ARG A 55 -7.76 -0.56 -15.51
C ARG A 55 -8.16 0.20 -16.78
N ALA A 56 -7.42 0.08 -17.87
CA ALA A 56 -7.76 0.71 -19.15
C ALA A 56 -9.01 0.08 -19.79
N ILE A 57 -9.19 -1.23 -19.64
CA ILE A 57 -10.37 -1.97 -20.14
C ILE A 57 -11.60 -1.70 -19.27
N ASP A 58 -11.44 -1.67 -17.96
CA ASP A 58 -12.51 -1.40 -16.99
C ASP A 58 -12.09 -0.28 -16.02
N PRO A 59 -12.30 1.00 -16.40
CA PRO A 59 -11.93 2.16 -15.58
C PRO A 59 -12.69 2.25 -14.25
N THR A 60 -13.88 1.65 -14.18
CA THR A 60 -14.74 1.62 -12.99
C THR A 60 -14.69 0.28 -12.25
N GLY A 61 -13.83 -0.62 -12.70
CA GLY A 61 -13.64 -1.92 -12.08
C GLY A 61 -12.97 -1.84 -10.71
N ARG A 62 -12.81 -3.01 -10.10
CA ARG A 62 -12.26 -3.17 -8.76
C ARG A 62 -10.94 -2.43 -8.55
N LEU A 63 -10.83 -1.72 -7.41
CA LEU A 63 -9.57 -1.14 -6.92
C LEU A 63 -8.52 -2.22 -6.63
N TYR A 64 -7.27 -1.94 -7.03
CA TYR A 64 -6.10 -2.75 -6.68
C TYR A 64 -5.35 -2.20 -5.47
N LEU A 65 -5.84 -1.08 -4.90
CA LEU A 65 -5.27 -0.35 -3.77
C LEU A 65 -3.80 0.03 -4.03
N MET A 66 -3.59 0.78 -5.10
CA MET A 66 -2.27 1.15 -5.61
C MET A 66 -1.99 2.63 -5.42
N SER A 67 -0.81 2.94 -4.91
CA SER A 67 -0.26 4.30 -4.97
C SER A 67 0.24 4.65 -6.37
N LYS A 68 0.47 5.94 -6.63
CA LYS A 68 1.08 6.41 -7.88
C LYS A 68 2.44 5.76 -8.17
N HIS A 69 3.18 5.43 -7.14
CA HIS A 69 4.54 4.88 -7.25
C HIS A 69 4.60 3.35 -7.49
N PHE A 70 3.45 2.66 -7.52
CA PHE A 70 3.44 1.20 -7.72
C PHE A 70 4.13 0.77 -9.01
N VAL A 71 4.05 1.59 -10.06
CA VAL A 71 4.55 1.27 -11.40
C VAL A 71 6.05 0.99 -11.48
N TRP A 72 6.85 1.58 -10.60
CA TRP A 72 8.30 1.35 -10.51
C TRP A 72 8.70 0.60 -9.23
N LEU A 73 7.95 0.74 -8.13
CA LEU A 73 8.23 0.02 -6.88
C LEU A 73 7.97 -1.48 -7.02
N THR A 74 6.89 -1.89 -7.69
CA THR A 74 6.56 -3.31 -7.89
C THR A 74 7.66 -4.09 -8.63
N PRO A 75 8.22 -3.62 -9.76
CA PRO A 75 9.35 -4.28 -10.41
C PRO A 75 10.59 -4.38 -9.54
N LEU A 76 10.95 -3.32 -8.79
CA LEU A 76 12.11 -3.34 -7.90
C LEU A 76 11.92 -4.30 -6.72
N ALA A 77 10.72 -4.29 -6.10
CA ALA A 77 10.40 -5.21 -5.01
C ALA A 77 10.42 -6.66 -5.49
N SER A 78 9.82 -6.95 -6.66
CA SER A 78 9.88 -8.28 -7.28
C SER A 78 11.31 -8.70 -7.59
N MET A 79 12.15 -7.82 -8.08
CA MET A 79 13.57 -8.08 -8.32
C MET A 79 14.28 -8.53 -7.04
N VAL A 80 14.08 -7.84 -5.93
CA VAL A 80 14.71 -8.18 -4.64
C VAL A 80 14.20 -9.52 -4.11
N LEU A 81 12.90 -9.79 -4.21
CA LEU A 81 12.31 -11.07 -3.81
C LEU A 81 12.89 -12.24 -4.63
N PHE A 82 12.96 -12.06 -5.95
CA PHE A 82 13.53 -13.06 -6.85
C PHE A 82 15.04 -13.23 -6.64
N LEU A 83 15.76 -12.16 -6.29
CA LEU A 83 17.18 -12.27 -5.92
C LEU A 83 17.35 -13.12 -4.67
N GLY A 84 16.53 -12.91 -3.63
CA GLY A 84 16.52 -13.76 -2.42
C GLY A 84 16.24 -15.22 -2.75
N LEU A 85 15.23 -15.52 -3.56
CA LEU A 85 14.96 -16.86 -4.06
C LEU A 85 16.13 -17.40 -4.90
N GLY A 86 16.71 -16.56 -5.75
CA GLY A 86 17.85 -16.87 -6.59
C GLY A 86 19.08 -17.29 -5.78
N LEU A 87 19.33 -16.68 -4.63
CA LEU A 87 20.40 -17.08 -3.72
C LEU A 87 20.18 -18.50 -3.17
N LEU A 88 18.95 -18.83 -2.76
CA LEU A 88 18.59 -20.19 -2.33
C LEU A 88 18.77 -21.21 -3.47
N LEU A 89 18.27 -20.89 -4.66
CA LEU A 89 18.39 -21.75 -5.85
C LEU A 89 19.85 -21.90 -6.32
N ALA A 90 20.66 -20.87 -6.23
CA ALA A 90 22.09 -20.92 -6.52
C ALA A 90 22.83 -21.82 -5.54
N GLY A 91 22.51 -21.76 -4.25
CA GLY A 91 23.00 -22.68 -3.22
C GLY A 91 22.61 -24.13 -3.53
N MET A 92 21.34 -24.36 -3.87
CA MET A 92 20.85 -25.69 -4.29
C MET A 92 21.55 -26.19 -5.57
N THR A 93 21.76 -25.31 -6.54
CA THR A 93 22.47 -25.67 -7.79
C THR A 93 23.94 -26.06 -7.53
N ARG A 94 24.57 -25.44 -6.51
CA ARG A 94 25.91 -25.77 -6.09
C ARG A 94 25.98 -27.15 -5.38
N ALA A 95 24.97 -27.45 -4.54
CA ALA A 95 24.91 -28.74 -3.79
C ALA A 95 24.43 -29.90 -4.69
N TRP A 96 23.41 -29.67 -5.52
CA TRP A 96 22.80 -30.66 -6.41
C TRP A 96 22.70 -30.15 -7.86
N PRO A 97 23.81 -30.11 -8.65
CA PRO A 97 23.86 -29.36 -9.92
C PRO A 97 22.82 -29.79 -10.96
N ARG A 98 22.46 -31.09 -11.01
CA ARG A 98 21.49 -31.59 -12.00
C ARG A 98 20.05 -31.17 -11.66
N LEU A 99 19.67 -31.29 -10.40
CA LEU A 99 18.32 -30.96 -9.91
C LEU A 99 18.13 -29.43 -9.85
N GLY A 100 19.11 -28.74 -9.25
CA GLY A 100 19.09 -27.31 -9.08
C GLY A 100 18.96 -26.55 -10.40
N ALA A 101 19.76 -26.87 -11.40
CA ALA A 101 19.70 -26.22 -12.71
C ALA A 101 18.36 -26.42 -13.43
N ARG A 102 17.77 -27.61 -13.37
CA ARG A 102 16.47 -27.91 -14.03
C ARG A 102 15.29 -27.24 -13.33
N LEU A 103 15.33 -27.18 -12.01
CA LEU A 103 14.23 -26.63 -11.21
C LEU A 103 14.26 -25.09 -11.19
N SER A 104 15.46 -24.48 -11.12
CA SER A 104 15.65 -23.05 -10.93
C SER A 104 14.94 -22.22 -12.01
N LEU A 105 15.22 -22.44 -13.28
CA LEU A 105 14.61 -21.67 -14.36
C LEU A 105 13.09 -21.86 -14.44
N ARG A 106 12.61 -23.10 -14.23
CA ARG A 106 11.16 -23.37 -14.27
C ARG A 106 10.43 -22.70 -13.14
N LEU A 107 10.98 -22.75 -11.92
CA LEU A 107 10.39 -22.08 -10.75
C LEU A 107 10.39 -20.56 -10.93
N LEU A 108 11.53 -19.97 -11.32
CA LEU A 108 11.62 -18.54 -11.57
C LEU A 108 10.64 -18.09 -12.68
N CYS A 109 10.55 -18.83 -13.78
CA CYS A 109 9.61 -18.54 -14.87
C CYS A 109 8.16 -18.67 -14.42
N ALA A 110 7.80 -19.73 -13.70
CA ALA A 110 6.44 -19.93 -13.19
C ALA A 110 6.03 -18.80 -12.23
N LEU A 111 6.89 -18.46 -11.27
CA LEU A 111 6.64 -17.36 -10.33
C LEU A 111 6.61 -16.00 -11.03
N ALA A 112 7.32 -15.82 -12.15
CA ALA A 112 7.25 -14.58 -12.92
C ALA A 112 5.93 -14.41 -13.69
N ILE A 113 5.32 -15.51 -14.15
CA ILE A 113 4.04 -15.50 -14.87
C ILE A 113 2.84 -15.40 -13.91
N GLN A 114 2.95 -16.00 -12.74
CA GLN A 114 1.86 -16.13 -11.77
C GLN A 114 1.18 -14.79 -11.39
N PRO A 115 1.91 -13.67 -11.12
CA PRO A 115 1.30 -12.38 -10.79
C PRO A 115 0.35 -11.87 -11.88
N MET A 116 0.77 -11.96 -13.13
CA MET A 116 -0.05 -11.59 -14.29
C MET A 116 -1.37 -12.36 -14.31
N LEU A 117 -1.33 -13.68 -14.10
CA LEU A 117 -2.53 -14.53 -14.07
C LEU A 117 -3.44 -14.19 -12.88
N MET A 118 -2.87 -13.94 -11.71
CA MET A 118 -3.62 -13.57 -10.51
C MET A 118 -4.34 -12.22 -10.65
N VAL A 119 -3.74 -11.27 -11.34
CA VAL A 119 -4.36 -9.97 -11.65
C VAL A 119 -5.45 -10.11 -12.68
N ALA A 120 -5.18 -10.83 -13.79
CA ALA A 120 -6.11 -10.96 -14.91
C ALA A 120 -7.41 -11.69 -14.53
N VAL A 121 -7.33 -12.70 -13.65
CA VAL A 121 -8.50 -13.50 -13.25
C VAL A 121 -8.47 -13.78 -11.73
N PRO A 122 -8.87 -12.84 -10.89
CA PRO A 122 -8.69 -12.92 -9.43
C PRO A 122 -9.56 -13.98 -8.72
N ARG A 123 -10.54 -14.57 -9.39
CA ARG A 123 -11.54 -15.49 -8.78
C ARG A 123 -11.10 -16.95 -8.67
N ILE A 124 -9.88 -17.29 -9.07
CA ILE A 124 -9.36 -18.67 -9.05
C ILE A 124 -8.39 -18.85 -7.87
N LEU A 125 -8.38 -20.06 -7.29
CA LEU A 125 -7.47 -20.40 -6.22
C LEU A 125 -6.01 -20.18 -6.64
N PRO A 126 -5.18 -19.49 -5.84
CA PRO A 126 -3.78 -19.22 -6.17
C PRO A 126 -2.93 -20.49 -6.45
N ALA A 127 -3.31 -21.67 -5.88
CA ALA A 127 -2.67 -22.93 -6.23
C ALA A 127 -2.91 -23.33 -7.69
N ALA A 128 -4.13 -23.10 -8.20
CA ALA A 128 -4.44 -23.37 -9.60
C ALA A 128 -3.66 -22.44 -10.55
N TRP A 129 -3.44 -21.17 -10.15
CA TRP A 129 -2.57 -20.27 -10.90
C TRP A 129 -1.12 -20.74 -10.93
N PHE A 130 -0.62 -21.28 -9.82
CA PHE A 130 0.73 -21.84 -9.80
C PHE A 130 0.85 -23.05 -10.72
N ILE A 131 -0.14 -23.95 -10.71
CA ILE A 131 -0.16 -25.12 -11.60
C ILE A 131 -0.17 -24.68 -13.08
N LEU A 132 -1.01 -23.70 -13.42
CA LEU A 132 -1.07 -23.16 -14.78
C LEU A 132 0.26 -22.48 -15.17
N ALA A 133 0.80 -21.62 -14.31
CA ALA A 133 2.07 -20.96 -14.52
C ALA A 133 3.21 -21.96 -14.66
N TRP A 134 3.22 -23.02 -13.86
CA TRP A 134 4.17 -24.11 -13.97
C TRP A 134 4.06 -24.88 -15.29
N GLY A 135 2.83 -25.15 -15.75
CA GLY A 135 2.56 -25.73 -17.06
C GLY A 135 3.13 -24.88 -18.20
N ILE A 136 2.86 -23.57 -18.18
CA ILE A 136 3.40 -22.61 -19.16
C ILE A 136 4.93 -22.58 -19.09
N ALA A 137 5.51 -22.44 -17.89
CA ALA A 137 6.96 -22.43 -17.70
C ALA A 137 7.63 -23.71 -18.19
N SER A 138 6.97 -24.87 -18.01
CA SER A 138 7.46 -26.17 -18.50
C SER A 138 7.52 -26.26 -20.03
N ARG A 139 6.80 -25.39 -20.75
CA ARG A 139 6.89 -25.26 -22.21
C ARG A 139 7.90 -24.18 -22.64
N LEU A 140 7.96 -23.06 -21.93
CA LEU A 140 8.83 -21.93 -22.29
C LEU A 140 10.29 -22.17 -21.96
N VAL A 141 10.58 -22.76 -20.79
CA VAL A 141 11.96 -22.97 -20.35
C VAL A 141 12.77 -23.87 -21.29
N PRO A 142 12.25 -25.01 -21.80
CA PRO A 142 12.96 -25.79 -22.79
C PRO A 142 13.30 -25.02 -24.09
N LEU A 143 12.45 -24.08 -24.52
CA LEU A 143 12.74 -23.21 -25.67
C LEU A 143 13.90 -22.27 -25.36
N LEU A 144 13.98 -21.74 -24.13
CA LEU A 144 15.10 -20.92 -23.70
C LEU A 144 16.39 -21.77 -23.56
N GLU A 145 16.28 -22.96 -22.99
CA GLU A 145 17.42 -23.90 -22.82
C GLU A 145 17.97 -24.42 -24.17
N SER A 146 17.11 -24.55 -25.19
CA SER A 146 17.53 -24.95 -26.54
C SER A 146 18.34 -23.88 -27.28
N GLN A 147 18.29 -22.61 -26.82
CA GLN A 147 19.10 -21.56 -27.42
C GLN A 147 20.58 -21.71 -27.12
N PRO A 148 21.47 -21.33 -28.08
CA PRO A 148 22.92 -21.33 -27.85
C PRO A 148 23.30 -20.55 -26.59
N ALA A 149 24.32 -20.97 -25.87
CA ALA A 149 24.83 -20.26 -24.69
C ALA A 149 25.15 -18.79 -24.97
N LYS A 150 25.63 -18.47 -26.17
CA LYS A 150 25.87 -17.11 -26.62
C LYS A 150 24.57 -16.27 -26.61
N THR A 151 23.48 -16.82 -27.12
CA THR A 151 22.16 -16.14 -27.16
C THR A 151 21.62 -15.89 -25.75
N ARG A 152 21.71 -16.89 -24.85
CA ARG A 152 21.31 -16.75 -23.46
C ARG A 152 22.10 -15.66 -22.72
N ARG A 153 23.44 -15.62 -22.94
CA ARG A 153 24.31 -14.56 -22.39
C ARG A 153 23.97 -13.18 -22.95
N LEU A 154 23.65 -13.09 -24.22
CA LEU A 154 23.21 -11.83 -24.85
C LEU A 154 21.85 -11.37 -24.26
N LEU A 155 20.89 -12.28 -24.06
CA LEU A 155 19.62 -11.98 -23.40
C LEU A 155 19.81 -11.42 -21.98
N LEU A 156 20.75 -11.96 -21.22
CA LEU A 156 21.09 -11.42 -19.90
C LEU A 156 21.85 -10.10 -19.99
N ALA A 157 22.85 -10.03 -20.85
CA ALA A 157 23.73 -8.85 -20.98
C ALA A 157 23.01 -7.60 -21.46
N TYR A 158 22.04 -7.74 -22.37
CA TYR A 158 21.27 -6.63 -22.91
C TYR A 158 19.86 -6.54 -22.32
N GLY A 159 19.21 -7.66 -22.05
CA GLY A 159 17.85 -7.71 -21.50
C GLY A 159 17.78 -7.16 -20.07
N LEU A 160 18.76 -7.47 -19.22
CA LEU A 160 18.77 -6.97 -17.85
C LEU A 160 18.93 -5.45 -17.78
N PRO A 161 19.91 -4.81 -18.46
CA PRO A 161 20.00 -3.36 -18.52
C PRO A 161 18.75 -2.72 -19.17
N ALA A 162 18.17 -3.36 -20.20
CA ALA A 162 16.96 -2.85 -20.85
C ALA A 162 15.75 -2.83 -19.90
N LEU A 163 15.50 -3.91 -19.15
CA LEU A 163 14.44 -3.97 -18.14
C LEU A 163 14.66 -2.95 -17.04
N LEU A 164 15.89 -2.82 -16.53
CA LEU A 164 16.23 -1.83 -15.52
C LEU A 164 16.08 -0.41 -16.06
N GLY A 165 16.55 -0.15 -17.27
CA GLY A 165 16.35 1.11 -17.99
C GLY A 165 14.87 1.47 -18.15
N LEU A 166 14.03 0.50 -18.48
CA LEU A 166 12.58 0.70 -18.56
C LEU A 166 11.99 1.10 -17.19
N VAL A 167 12.40 0.42 -16.11
CA VAL A 167 11.95 0.79 -14.74
C VAL A 167 12.40 2.22 -14.40
N LEU A 168 13.63 2.59 -14.75
CA LEU A 168 14.14 3.96 -14.51
C LEU A 168 13.38 5.01 -15.34
N ILE A 169 13.03 4.71 -16.60
CA ILE A 169 12.20 5.59 -17.43
C ILE A 169 10.81 5.75 -16.81
N ILE A 170 10.18 4.67 -16.37
CA ILE A 170 8.88 4.71 -15.69
C ILE A 170 8.97 5.53 -14.39
N ALA A 171 9.98 5.31 -13.56
CA ALA A 171 10.19 6.11 -12.36
C ALA A 171 10.41 7.59 -12.69
N GLY A 172 11.28 7.87 -13.67
CA GLY A 172 11.53 9.23 -14.15
C GLY A 172 10.29 9.93 -14.69
N SER A 173 9.37 9.20 -15.34
CA SER A 173 8.10 9.77 -15.82
C SER A 173 7.17 10.18 -14.68
N VAL A 174 7.11 9.39 -13.59
CA VAL A 174 6.31 9.71 -12.40
C VAL A 174 6.84 10.96 -11.69
N PHE A 175 8.13 11.02 -11.44
CA PHE A 175 8.76 12.21 -10.82
C PHE A 175 8.74 13.43 -11.75
N GLY A 176 8.93 13.22 -13.05
CA GLY A 176 8.85 14.28 -14.06
C GLY A 176 7.45 14.87 -14.16
N GLU A 177 6.40 14.06 -14.06
CA GLU A 177 5.01 14.54 -14.00
C GLU A 177 4.78 15.42 -12.76
N GLU A 178 5.30 15.04 -11.60
CA GLU A 178 5.20 15.87 -10.38
C GLU A 178 5.92 17.20 -10.54
N TRP A 179 7.15 17.16 -11.05
CA TRP A 179 7.92 18.37 -11.33
C TRP A 179 7.20 19.30 -12.33
N LEU A 180 6.63 18.73 -13.40
CA LEU A 180 5.85 19.49 -14.38
C LEU A 180 4.58 20.09 -13.76
N LYS A 181 3.89 19.37 -12.86
CA LYS A 181 2.73 19.90 -12.12
C LYS A 181 3.13 21.08 -11.24
N GLN A 182 4.21 20.97 -10.50
CA GLN A 182 4.76 22.05 -9.66
C GLN A 182 5.17 23.26 -10.51
N ALA A 183 5.88 23.03 -11.62
CA ALA A 183 6.27 24.10 -12.56
C ALA A 183 5.07 24.79 -13.25
N ARG A 184 3.97 24.07 -13.46
CA ARG A 184 2.72 24.67 -13.96
C ARG A 184 1.98 25.43 -12.86
N GLU A 185 2.00 24.94 -11.64
CA GLU A 185 1.41 25.61 -10.48
C GLU A 185 2.07 26.95 -10.24
N SER A 186 3.41 26.99 -10.21
CA SER A 186 4.15 28.23 -10.01
C SER A 186 3.93 29.32 -11.08
N ARG A 187 3.49 28.92 -12.30
CA ARG A 187 3.13 29.84 -13.39
C ARG A 187 1.71 30.35 -13.35
N ARG A 188 0.85 29.83 -12.48
CA ARG A 188 -0.54 30.31 -12.35
C ARG A 188 -0.56 31.64 -11.64
N ALA A 189 -1.52 32.49 -12.00
CA ALA A 189 -1.76 33.73 -11.29
C ALA A 189 -2.02 33.42 -9.78
N LEU A 190 -1.53 34.29 -8.92
CA LEU A 190 -1.85 34.19 -7.51
C LEU A 190 -3.33 34.51 -7.26
N PRO A 191 -3.96 33.93 -6.24
CA PRO A 191 -5.26 34.37 -5.77
C PRO A 191 -5.24 35.85 -5.37
N PRO A 192 -6.43 36.49 -5.16
CA PRO A 192 -6.50 37.84 -4.62
C PRO A 192 -5.68 37.99 -3.34
N ALA A 193 -5.08 39.18 -3.12
CA ALA A 193 -4.32 39.44 -1.91
C ALA A 193 -5.21 39.23 -0.66
N GLY A 194 -4.65 38.62 0.38
CA GLY A 194 -5.39 38.28 1.59
C GLY A 194 -6.20 37.00 1.52
N SER A 195 -6.17 36.26 0.39
CA SER A 195 -6.81 34.93 0.32
C SER A 195 -6.21 33.98 1.37
N PRO A 196 -7.03 33.37 2.25
CA PRO A 196 -6.52 32.48 3.30
C PRO A 196 -6.02 31.15 2.75
N ASN A 197 -5.11 30.52 3.47
CA ASN A 197 -4.85 29.10 3.30
C ASN A 197 -6.09 28.29 3.69
N VAL A 198 -6.17 27.06 3.18
CA VAL A 198 -7.22 26.12 3.56
C VAL A 198 -6.57 24.80 3.98
N LEU A 199 -6.78 24.40 5.23
CA LEU A 199 -6.34 23.14 5.80
C LEU A 199 -7.56 22.25 6.05
N PHE A 200 -7.69 21.18 5.30
CA PHE A 200 -8.77 20.20 5.41
C PHE A 200 -8.27 18.93 6.07
N VAL A 201 -8.70 18.69 7.30
CA VAL A 201 -8.28 17.60 8.18
C VAL A 201 -9.42 16.60 8.31
N VAL A 202 -9.19 15.35 7.91
CA VAL A 202 -10.17 14.27 8.03
C VAL A 202 -9.60 13.18 8.95
N LEU A 203 -10.39 12.86 9.97
CA LEU A 203 -10.10 11.86 11.00
C LEU A 203 -10.90 10.61 10.70
N ASP A 204 -10.24 9.59 10.15
CA ASP A 204 -10.86 8.34 9.69
C ASP A 204 -11.47 7.55 10.87
N THR A 205 -12.71 7.09 10.75
CA THR A 205 -13.52 6.34 11.73
C THR A 205 -13.73 7.03 13.09
N VAL A 206 -13.60 8.37 13.20
CA VAL A 206 -13.72 9.06 14.48
C VAL A 206 -15.17 9.38 14.82
N ARG A 207 -15.68 8.73 15.88
CA ARG A 207 -17.04 8.87 16.42
C ARG A 207 -17.17 10.12 17.29
N THR A 208 -18.27 10.87 17.11
CA THR A 208 -18.56 12.06 17.94
C THR A 208 -18.80 11.73 19.41
N ASP A 209 -19.49 10.63 19.70
CA ASP A 209 -19.84 10.20 21.06
C ASP A 209 -18.66 9.62 21.87
N HIS A 210 -17.47 9.50 21.25
CA HIS A 210 -16.19 9.19 21.91
C HIS A 210 -15.27 10.41 22.04
N LEU A 211 -15.71 11.62 21.66
CA LEU A 211 -14.92 12.84 21.78
C LEU A 211 -15.32 13.64 23.01
N SER A 212 -14.36 13.96 23.87
CA SER A 212 -14.61 14.87 25.02
C SER A 212 -15.07 16.27 24.59
N LEU A 213 -14.75 16.67 23.34
CA LEU A 213 -15.32 17.86 22.69
C LEU A 213 -16.85 17.84 22.65
N TYR A 214 -17.48 16.68 22.48
CA TYR A 214 -18.93 16.49 22.41
C TYR A 214 -19.55 15.93 23.70
N GLY A 215 -18.78 15.93 24.80
CA GLY A 215 -19.29 15.53 26.13
C GLY A 215 -18.98 14.09 26.55
N TYR A 216 -18.13 13.38 25.82
CA TYR A 216 -17.67 12.06 26.24
C TYR A 216 -16.94 12.15 27.59
N PRO A 217 -17.22 11.21 28.55
CA PRO A 217 -16.68 11.33 29.91
C PRO A 217 -15.16 11.19 30.02
N ARG A 218 -14.54 10.47 29.10
CA ARG A 218 -13.08 10.32 29.04
C ARG A 218 -12.47 11.53 28.33
N SER A 219 -11.34 12.04 28.81
CA SER A 219 -10.62 13.16 28.16
C SER A 219 -9.84 12.67 26.94
N THR A 220 -10.56 12.33 25.89
CA THR A 220 -10.00 11.81 24.63
C THR A 220 -9.50 12.91 23.71
N THR A 221 -10.10 14.11 23.74
CA THR A 221 -9.83 15.19 22.77
C THR A 221 -9.70 16.57 23.40
N PRO A 222 -8.78 16.76 24.39
CA PRO A 222 -8.56 18.08 25.01
C PRO A 222 -8.06 19.14 24.04
N THR A 223 -7.27 18.78 23.02
CA THR A 223 -6.80 19.71 21.99
C THR A 223 -7.95 20.21 21.13
N LEU A 224 -8.79 19.32 20.59
CA LEU A 224 -9.95 19.72 19.80
C LEU A 224 -10.90 20.58 20.62
N LYS A 225 -11.06 20.31 21.92
CA LYS A 225 -11.86 21.13 22.82
C LYS A 225 -11.29 22.55 22.94
N ARG A 226 -9.97 22.69 23.15
CA ARG A 226 -9.27 23.99 23.18
C ARG A 226 -9.41 24.74 21.85
N LEU A 227 -9.24 24.06 20.71
CA LEU A 227 -9.41 24.68 19.39
C LEU A 227 -10.84 25.18 19.17
N ALA A 228 -11.84 24.46 19.65
CA ALA A 228 -13.23 24.82 19.51
C ALA A 228 -13.63 26.09 20.29
N GLU A 229 -12.86 26.54 21.29
CA GLU A 229 -13.08 27.77 22.02
C GLU A 229 -13.02 29.01 21.09
N ASN A 230 -12.19 28.93 20.04
CA ASN A 230 -12.03 29.98 19.04
C ASN A 230 -12.54 29.56 17.64
N GLY A 231 -13.42 28.57 17.58
CA GLY A 231 -13.94 28.00 16.35
C GLY A 231 -15.44 27.82 16.35
N ILE A 232 -15.96 27.34 15.24
CA ILE A 232 -17.37 27.00 15.04
C ILE A 232 -17.49 25.47 15.13
N ARG A 233 -18.04 24.98 16.26
CA ARG A 233 -18.36 23.56 16.41
C ARG A 233 -19.78 23.29 15.91
N PHE A 234 -19.95 22.30 15.09
CA PHE A 234 -21.26 21.83 14.66
C PHE A 234 -21.72 20.69 15.56
N ASP A 235 -22.84 20.86 16.24
CA ASP A 235 -23.34 19.84 17.18
C ASP A 235 -23.98 18.64 16.46
N ARG A 236 -24.34 18.81 15.19
CA ARG A 236 -24.91 17.75 14.34
C ARG A 236 -24.33 17.84 12.94
N ALA A 237 -23.40 16.99 12.62
CA ALA A 237 -22.91 16.77 11.27
C ALA A 237 -23.03 15.28 10.94
N ARG A 238 -23.34 14.97 9.69
CA ARG A 238 -23.51 13.58 9.25
C ARG A 238 -22.72 13.31 8.01
N ALA A 239 -22.03 12.17 8.02
CA ALA A 239 -21.40 11.60 6.84
C ALA A 239 -22.44 11.22 5.79
N THR A 240 -22.08 11.30 4.54
CA THR A 240 -22.94 10.90 3.41
C THR A 240 -22.92 9.38 3.18
N ALA A 241 -21.95 8.69 3.75
CA ALA A 241 -21.79 7.23 3.70
C ALA A 241 -20.97 6.75 4.91
N PRO A 242 -21.21 5.52 5.38
CA PRO A 242 -20.44 4.89 6.45
C PRO A 242 -19.15 4.23 5.93
N TRP A 243 -18.52 4.80 4.90
CA TRP A 243 -17.34 4.23 4.24
C TRP A 243 -16.43 5.32 3.67
N THR A 244 -15.10 5.12 3.79
CA THR A 244 -14.08 6.13 3.47
C THR A 244 -14.24 6.72 2.07
N LEU A 245 -14.19 5.90 1.01
CA LEU A 245 -14.14 6.42 -0.35
C LEU A 245 -15.39 7.19 -0.78
N PRO A 246 -16.63 6.72 -0.58
CA PRO A 246 -17.83 7.48 -0.94
C PRO A 246 -17.99 8.75 -0.11
N SER A 247 -17.64 8.74 1.20
CA SER A 247 -17.69 9.92 2.04
C SER A 247 -16.68 10.99 1.58
N HIS A 248 -15.42 10.61 1.35
CA HIS A 248 -14.40 11.51 0.78
C HIS A 248 -14.80 12.02 -0.61
N GLY A 249 -15.39 11.16 -1.44
CA GLY A 249 -15.94 11.56 -2.73
C GLY A 249 -16.92 12.71 -2.59
N SER A 250 -17.82 12.63 -1.60
CA SER A 250 -18.78 13.70 -1.29
C SER A 250 -18.10 14.98 -0.81
N PHE A 251 -17.12 14.89 0.09
CA PHE A 251 -16.35 16.06 0.55
C PHE A 251 -15.71 16.83 -0.58
N PHE A 252 -15.08 16.10 -1.51
CA PHE A 252 -14.32 16.74 -2.60
C PHE A 252 -15.18 17.21 -3.78
N THR A 253 -16.43 16.74 -3.92
CA THR A 253 -17.27 17.05 -5.08
C THR A 253 -18.55 17.83 -4.72
N GLY A 254 -18.98 17.81 -3.45
CA GLY A 254 -20.27 18.32 -3.01
C GLY A 254 -21.45 17.48 -3.53
N ARG A 255 -21.23 16.24 -3.97
CA ARG A 255 -22.25 15.35 -4.53
C ARG A 255 -22.49 14.12 -3.65
N TRP A 256 -23.64 13.52 -3.81
CA TRP A 256 -23.96 12.27 -3.12
C TRP A 256 -23.20 11.06 -3.69
N PRO A 257 -22.91 10.02 -2.89
CA PRO A 257 -22.16 8.85 -3.34
C PRO A 257 -22.73 8.17 -4.58
N HIS A 258 -24.05 8.05 -4.68
CA HIS A 258 -24.72 7.41 -5.83
C HIS A 258 -24.52 8.16 -7.16
N GLU A 259 -24.32 9.48 -7.12
CA GLU A 259 -24.01 10.28 -8.30
C GLU A 259 -22.56 10.08 -8.77
N LEU A 260 -21.66 9.73 -7.84
CA LEU A 260 -20.24 9.57 -8.07
C LEU A 260 -19.88 8.15 -8.53
N GLY A 261 -20.77 7.18 -8.30
CA GLY A 261 -20.51 5.76 -8.49
C GLY A 261 -19.35 5.24 -7.65
N ALA A 262 -18.99 5.98 -6.60
CA ALA A 262 -17.97 5.56 -5.64
C ALA A 262 -18.58 4.59 -4.63
N GLU A 263 -18.03 3.39 -4.58
CA GLU A 263 -18.44 2.34 -3.66
C GLU A 263 -17.21 1.73 -3.00
N TRP A 264 -17.40 0.70 -2.20
CA TRP A 264 -16.34 0.05 -1.43
C TRP A 264 -15.04 -0.18 -2.25
N LEU A 265 -15.12 -0.83 -3.40
CA LEU A 265 -13.96 -1.15 -4.24
C LEU A 265 -14.06 -0.52 -5.64
N THR A 266 -14.90 0.50 -5.80
CA THR A 266 -15.13 1.17 -7.09
C THR A 266 -14.62 2.62 -7.01
N PRO A 267 -13.68 3.04 -7.86
CA PRO A 267 -13.14 4.40 -7.84
C PRO A 267 -14.21 5.43 -8.25
N LEU A 268 -13.96 6.70 -7.90
CA LEU A 268 -14.77 7.82 -8.37
C LEU A 268 -14.79 7.88 -9.91
N ARG A 269 -15.99 7.99 -10.47
CA ARG A 269 -16.16 8.20 -11.92
C ARG A 269 -15.45 9.47 -12.37
N PRO A 270 -14.81 9.44 -13.54
CA PRO A 270 -14.33 10.67 -14.18
C PRO A 270 -15.48 11.63 -14.45
N GLY A 271 -15.23 12.95 -14.36
CA GLY A 271 -16.18 14.00 -14.80
C GLY A 271 -16.65 14.93 -13.70
N ALA A 272 -16.83 14.48 -12.44
CA ALA A 272 -17.09 15.41 -11.34
C ALA A 272 -15.81 16.19 -10.99
N PRO A 273 -15.83 17.55 -10.99
CA PRO A 273 -14.69 18.34 -10.55
C PRO A 273 -14.48 18.15 -9.04
N LEU A 274 -13.22 18.06 -8.63
CA LEU A 274 -12.85 17.95 -7.23
C LEU A 274 -12.45 19.32 -6.66
N LEU A 275 -12.66 19.51 -5.37
CA LEU A 275 -12.27 20.72 -4.65
C LEU A 275 -10.80 21.10 -4.90
N ALA A 276 -9.89 20.13 -4.90
CA ALA A 276 -8.48 20.36 -5.22
C ALA A 276 -8.26 20.90 -6.64
N GLN A 277 -9.05 20.44 -7.63
CA GLN A 277 -9.00 20.99 -8.99
C GLN A 277 -9.49 22.44 -9.02
N TYR A 278 -10.57 22.73 -8.30
CA TYR A 278 -11.12 24.09 -8.17
C TYR A 278 -10.11 25.03 -7.50
N MET A 279 -9.56 24.64 -6.35
CA MET A 279 -8.56 25.44 -5.62
C MET A 279 -7.29 25.67 -6.47
N GLY A 280 -6.79 24.62 -7.12
CA GLY A 280 -5.67 24.73 -8.05
C GLY A 280 -5.95 25.69 -9.23
N SER A 281 -7.18 25.70 -9.78
CA SER A 281 -7.57 26.62 -10.85
C SER A 281 -7.63 28.08 -10.37
N ARG A 282 -7.83 28.30 -9.06
CA ARG A 282 -7.84 29.61 -8.41
C ARG A 282 -6.43 30.06 -7.97
N GLY A 283 -5.39 29.30 -8.30
CA GLY A 283 -4.01 29.66 -8.04
C GLY A 283 -3.45 29.20 -6.71
N TYR A 284 -4.15 28.37 -5.96
CA TYR A 284 -3.63 27.76 -4.73
C TYR A 284 -2.58 26.68 -5.02
N ALA A 285 -1.58 26.56 -4.14
CA ALA A 285 -0.76 25.37 -4.07
C ALA A 285 -1.58 24.22 -3.46
N THR A 286 -1.54 23.03 -4.08
CA THR A 286 -2.42 21.94 -3.66
C THR A 286 -1.62 20.71 -3.23
N ALA A 287 -1.82 20.25 -1.98
CA ALA A 287 -1.13 19.05 -1.47
C ALA A 287 -2.08 18.14 -0.67
N GLY A 288 -1.84 16.83 -0.73
CA GLY A 288 -2.56 15.82 0.04
C GLY A 288 -1.60 14.84 0.70
N PHE A 289 -1.83 14.56 1.99
CA PHE A 289 -1.06 13.63 2.79
C PHE A 289 -2.02 12.63 3.42
N VAL A 290 -1.97 11.37 3.00
CA VAL A 290 -2.97 10.40 3.41
C VAL A 290 -2.35 9.22 4.16
N ALA A 291 -2.99 8.85 5.27
CA ALA A 291 -2.67 7.67 6.05
C ALA A 291 -3.44 6.44 5.53
N ASN A 292 -4.69 6.63 5.09
CA ASN A 292 -5.49 5.59 4.43
C ASN A 292 -5.04 5.41 2.97
N THR A 293 -3.93 4.72 2.78
CA THR A 293 -3.35 4.48 1.45
C THR A 293 -4.15 3.50 0.58
N GLY A 294 -5.18 2.88 1.14
CA GLY A 294 -6.13 2.05 0.41
C GLY A 294 -7.21 2.89 -0.29
N TYR A 295 -8.06 3.50 0.52
CA TYR A 295 -9.26 4.17 0.05
C TYR A 295 -9.09 5.66 -0.26
N CYS A 296 -7.96 6.26 0.14
CA CYS A 296 -7.56 7.62 -0.25
C CYS A 296 -6.37 7.61 -1.23
N SER A 297 -6.05 6.50 -1.89
CA SER A 297 -4.93 6.39 -2.83
C SER A 297 -5.18 7.13 -4.15
N TYR A 298 -4.11 7.30 -4.93
CA TYR A 298 -4.17 7.87 -6.28
C TYR A 298 -5.19 7.15 -7.18
N GLU A 299 -5.28 5.83 -7.06
CA GLU A 299 -6.15 4.99 -7.87
C GLU A 299 -7.64 5.28 -7.68
N THR A 300 -8.04 5.74 -6.50
CA THR A 300 -9.44 6.06 -6.17
C THR A 300 -9.99 7.27 -6.92
N GLY A 301 -9.09 8.10 -7.48
CA GLY A 301 -9.41 9.33 -8.17
C GLY A 301 -9.47 10.56 -7.27
N LEU A 302 -9.28 10.43 -5.94
CA LEU A 302 -9.24 11.55 -4.99
C LEU A 302 -8.02 12.45 -5.19
N ALA A 303 -6.91 11.92 -5.71
CA ALA A 303 -5.69 12.68 -5.96
C ALA A 303 -5.79 13.70 -7.11
N ARG A 304 -6.90 13.71 -7.85
CA ARG A 304 -7.08 14.64 -8.99
C ARG A 304 -7.11 16.10 -8.53
N GLY A 305 -6.25 16.92 -9.10
CA GLY A 305 -6.13 18.35 -8.77
C GLY A 305 -5.04 18.66 -7.77
N PHE A 306 -4.54 17.68 -7.03
CA PHE A 306 -3.38 17.87 -6.19
C PHE A 306 -2.09 17.86 -7.01
N THR A 307 -1.24 18.86 -6.79
CA THR A 307 0.09 18.95 -7.36
C THR A 307 1.05 18.02 -6.65
N HIS A 308 0.95 17.94 -5.32
CA HIS A 308 1.66 17.01 -4.47
C HIS A 308 0.68 16.06 -3.79
N TYR A 309 0.94 14.73 -3.81
CA TYR A 309 0.05 13.75 -3.18
C TYR A 309 0.83 12.56 -2.65
N GLU A 310 0.84 12.41 -1.32
CA GLU A 310 1.56 11.35 -0.64
C GLU A 310 0.63 10.22 -0.18
N ASP A 311 0.39 9.25 -1.05
CA ASP A 311 -0.41 8.04 -0.80
C ASP A 311 0.43 6.77 -0.64
N TYR A 312 1.71 6.90 -0.30
CA TYR A 312 2.66 5.80 -0.24
C TYR A 312 3.42 5.80 1.08
N ILE A 313 3.92 4.62 1.43
CA ILE A 313 4.76 4.40 2.62
C ILE A 313 6.12 3.92 2.15
N LEU A 314 7.17 4.70 2.41
CA LEU A 314 8.55 4.32 2.09
C LEU A 314 9.31 3.74 3.30
N LYS A 315 8.63 3.56 4.45
CA LYS A 315 9.27 3.01 5.64
C LYS A 315 9.68 1.55 5.42
N ARG A 316 10.96 1.25 5.63
CA ARG A 316 11.60 -0.09 5.68
C ARG A 316 11.18 -1.06 4.57
N LEU A 317 10.07 -1.79 4.72
CA LEU A 317 9.67 -2.90 3.85
C LEU A 317 8.32 -2.70 3.15
N ALA A 318 7.69 -1.55 3.31
CA ALA A 318 6.44 -1.24 2.64
C ALA A 318 6.49 -1.46 1.11
N PRO A 319 7.59 -1.14 0.40
CA PRO A 319 7.70 -1.44 -1.01
C PRO A 319 7.57 -2.94 -1.35
N PHE A 320 7.97 -3.83 -0.44
CA PHE A 320 7.89 -5.28 -0.66
C PHE A 320 6.47 -5.84 -0.59
N GLN A 321 5.50 -5.09 -0.07
CA GLN A 321 4.08 -5.50 -0.08
C GLN A 321 3.38 -5.21 -1.41
N MET A 322 3.99 -4.44 -2.29
CA MET A 322 3.41 -4.06 -3.58
C MET A 322 3.15 -5.26 -4.51
N PRO A 323 4.07 -6.24 -4.67
CA PRO A 323 3.83 -7.40 -5.51
C PRO A 323 2.67 -8.27 -5.01
N ILE A 324 1.80 -8.67 -5.93
CA ILE A 324 0.61 -9.51 -5.60
C ILE A 324 1.00 -10.88 -5.04
N LEU A 325 2.16 -11.42 -5.40
CA LEU A 325 2.69 -12.66 -4.83
C LEU A 325 2.89 -12.56 -3.33
N VAL A 326 3.41 -11.42 -2.84
CA VAL A 326 3.62 -11.18 -1.42
C VAL A 326 2.29 -11.01 -0.71
N LYS A 327 1.39 -10.19 -1.27
CA LYS A 327 0.03 -10.02 -0.73
C LYS A 327 -0.72 -11.35 -0.64
N GLY A 328 -0.65 -12.18 -1.68
CA GLY A 328 -1.29 -13.49 -1.71
C GLY A 328 -0.66 -14.51 -0.75
N LEU A 329 0.66 -14.48 -0.56
CA LEU A 329 1.36 -15.34 0.39
C LEU A 329 1.02 -14.95 1.83
N LEU A 330 1.12 -13.66 2.15
CA LEU A 330 0.82 -13.12 3.48
C LEU A 330 -0.64 -13.36 3.87
N GLY A 331 -1.60 -13.07 2.98
CA GLY A 331 -3.01 -13.31 3.24
C GLY A 331 -3.34 -14.77 3.51
N ARG A 332 -2.58 -15.72 2.96
CA ARG A 332 -2.73 -17.16 3.22
C ARG A 332 -2.11 -17.61 4.52
N ILE A 333 -0.88 -17.17 4.78
CA ILE A 333 -0.22 -17.40 6.06
C ILE A 333 -1.15 -16.92 7.17
N PHE A 334 -1.79 -15.77 6.95
CA PHE A 334 -2.76 -15.20 7.87
C PHE A 334 -4.03 -16.06 8.01
N ALA A 335 -4.69 -16.41 6.92
CA ALA A 335 -5.89 -17.26 6.95
C ALA A 335 -5.65 -18.64 7.56
N MET A 336 -4.46 -19.21 7.39
CA MET A 336 -4.07 -20.49 8.03
C MET A 336 -3.82 -20.31 9.54
N SER A 337 -3.29 -19.16 9.96
CA SER A 337 -3.02 -18.84 11.37
C SER A 337 -4.30 -18.74 12.20
N THR A 338 -5.40 -18.28 11.60
CA THR A 338 -6.68 -18.10 12.31
C THR A 338 -7.55 -19.35 12.37
N ALA A 339 -7.29 -20.36 11.53
CA ALA A 339 -8.14 -21.53 11.38
C ALA A 339 -7.81 -22.72 12.33
N HIS A 340 -6.67 -22.71 13.02
CA HIS A 340 -6.21 -23.87 13.82
C HIS A 340 -5.56 -23.44 15.15
N GLY A 341 -5.76 -24.21 16.22
CA GLY A 341 -5.28 -23.99 17.60
C GLY A 341 -3.75 -23.86 17.78
N PRO A 342 -3.22 -23.87 19.01
CA PRO A 342 -1.84 -23.49 19.33
C PRO A 342 -0.81 -24.51 18.82
N ASP A 343 -0.26 -24.27 17.63
CA ASP A 343 0.82 -25.05 17.00
C ASP A 343 2.08 -24.16 16.84
N PRO A 344 3.30 -24.66 17.09
CA PRO A 344 4.55 -23.88 16.99
C PRO A 344 4.83 -23.28 15.59
N LEU A 345 4.21 -23.78 14.51
CA LEU A 345 4.25 -23.15 13.17
C LEU A 345 3.46 -21.84 13.09
N HIS A 346 2.61 -21.53 14.09
CA HIS A 346 1.88 -20.26 14.19
C HIS A 346 2.76 -19.04 14.50
N TYR A 347 3.96 -19.26 15.04
CA TYR A 347 4.83 -18.16 15.46
C TYR A 347 5.42 -17.35 14.30
N VAL A 348 5.68 -18.00 13.17
CA VAL A 348 6.24 -17.35 11.99
C VAL A 348 5.23 -16.42 11.31
N PRO A 349 3.94 -16.82 11.14
CA PRO A 349 2.90 -15.92 10.63
C PRO A 349 2.70 -14.66 11.47
N GLU A 350 2.57 -14.78 12.80
CA GLU A 350 2.39 -13.63 13.71
C GLU A 350 3.57 -12.64 13.64
N MET A 351 4.79 -13.16 13.56
CA MET A 351 5.98 -12.32 13.45
C MET A 351 6.05 -11.58 12.12
N VAL A 352 5.73 -12.26 11.02
CA VAL A 352 5.71 -11.69 9.67
C VAL A 352 4.61 -10.65 9.57
N GLU A 353 3.43 -10.93 10.09
CA GLU A 353 2.29 -10.04 10.11
C GLU A 353 2.55 -8.79 10.97
N ARG A 354 2.99 -8.97 12.20
CA ARG A 354 3.38 -7.89 13.11
C ARG A 354 4.44 -6.98 12.49
N TRP A 355 5.36 -7.57 11.72
CA TRP A 355 6.42 -6.84 11.04
C TRP A 355 5.93 -6.11 9.79
N PHE A 356 4.98 -6.68 9.05
CA PHE A 356 4.40 -6.09 7.84
C PHE A 356 3.33 -5.03 8.14
N TYR A 357 2.34 -5.32 8.98
CA TYR A 357 1.25 -4.38 9.25
C TYR A 357 1.64 -3.26 10.21
N ALA A 358 2.37 -3.56 11.28
CA ALA A 358 2.82 -2.54 12.22
C ALA A 358 3.82 -1.54 11.62
N GLY A 359 4.62 -1.97 10.63
CA GLY A 359 5.61 -1.13 9.95
C GLY A 359 5.07 -0.28 8.79
N ASN A 360 3.82 -0.52 8.36
CA ASN A 360 3.27 0.02 7.12
C ASN A 360 2.09 0.98 7.29
N ARG A 361 1.69 1.27 8.51
CA ARG A 361 0.68 2.27 8.81
C ARG A 361 1.37 3.64 8.94
N LYS A 362 0.87 4.67 8.26
CA LYS A 362 1.21 6.05 8.57
C LYS A 362 0.46 6.43 9.85
N ASP A 363 1.18 6.85 10.86
CA ASP A 363 0.67 7.45 12.08
C ASP A 363 0.54 8.95 11.93
N ALA A 364 -0.17 9.59 12.85
CA ALA A 364 -0.41 11.03 12.83
C ALA A 364 0.90 11.82 12.86
N GLU A 365 1.93 11.39 13.61
CA GLU A 365 3.24 12.01 13.59
C GLU A 365 3.87 12.00 12.19
N SER A 366 3.72 10.90 11.45
CA SER A 366 4.25 10.79 10.08
C SER A 366 3.53 11.73 9.10
N ILE A 367 2.21 11.89 9.23
CA ILE A 367 1.41 12.83 8.43
C ILE A 367 1.82 14.26 8.75
N ASN A 368 1.91 14.63 10.04
CA ASN A 368 2.35 15.95 10.47
C ASN A 368 3.71 16.30 9.90
N ARG A 369 4.68 15.40 10.04
CA ARG A 369 6.06 15.60 9.53
C ARG A 369 6.07 15.80 8.02
N ALA A 370 5.36 14.96 7.27
CA ALA A 370 5.29 15.07 5.82
C ALA A 370 4.68 16.41 5.37
N PHE A 371 3.61 16.85 6.02
CA PHE A 371 3.01 18.15 5.73
C PHE A 371 3.94 19.31 6.08
N LEU A 372 4.53 19.33 7.28
CA LEU A 372 5.44 20.41 7.71
C LEU A 372 6.71 20.47 6.84
N ASP A 373 7.24 19.33 6.44
CA ASP A 373 8.35 19.23 5.49
C ASP A 373 7.99 19.82 4.13
N TRP A 374 6.80 19.53 3.62
CA TRP A 374 6.31 20.13 2.38
C TRP A 374 6.10 21.63 2.54
N LEU A 375 5.49 22.06 3.63
CA LEU A 375 5.17 23.46 3.91
C LEU A 375 6.45 24.33 3.89
N THR A 376 7.55 23.82 4.46
CA THR A 376 8.85 24.53 4.51
C THR A 376 9.60 24.49 3.19
N ARG A 377 9.42 23.45 2.37
CA ARG A 377 10.20 23.24 1.13
C ARG A 377 9.50 23.74 -0.14
N ARG A 378 8.22 24.08 -0.07
CA ARG A 378 7.48 24.55 -1.26
C ARG A 378 8.14 25.80 -1.87
N PRO A 379 8.20 25.90 -3.22
CA PRO A 379 8.95 26.97 -3.89
C PRO A 379 8.42 28.38 -3.63
N GLU A 380 7.10 28.54 -3.54
CA GLU A 380 6.42 29.83 -3.37
C GLU A 380 5.73 29.91 -2.00
N GLN A 381 6.43 30.43 -1.01
CA GLN A 381 5.90 30.56 0.35
C GLN A 381 4.70 31.53 0.45
N ALA A 382 4.68 32.57 -0.39
CA ALA A 382 3.60 33.56 -0.43
C ALA A 382 2.30 33.06 -1.09
N ARG A 383 2.35 31.95 -1.85
CA ARG A 383 1.17 31.35 -2.48
C ARG A 383 0.32 30.67 -1.41
N PRO A 384 -0.99 31.02 -1.25
CA PRO A 384 -1.84 30.30 -0.34
C PRO A 384 -1.99 28.84 -0.77
N PHE A 385 -2.24 27.94 0.19
CA PHE A 385 -2.37 26.53 -0.06
C PHE A 385 -3.78 26.01 0.23
N PHE A 386 -4.13 24.92 -0.46
CA PHE A 386 -5.17 23.98 -0.09
C PHE A 386 -4.50 22.65 0.24
N VAL A 387 -4.56 22.24 1.51
CA VAL A 387 -3.94 21.00 1.99
C VAL A 387 -5.01 20.08 2.56
N PHE A 388 -4.93 18.81 2.18
CA PHE A 388 -5.73 17.72 2.71
C PHE A 388 -4.86 16.80 3.55
N LEU A 389 -5.25 16.58 4.81
CA LEU A 389 -4.65 15.64 5.74
C LEU A 389 -5.67 14.56 6.09
N ASN A 390 -5.35 13.28 5.85
CA ASN A 390 -6.15 12.16 6.30
C ASN A 390 -5.37 11.37 7.36
N TYR A 391 -5.97 11.20 8.54
CA TYR A 391 -5.43 10.45 9.68
C TYR A 391 -6.18 9.13 9.83
N LEU A 392 -5.47 8.07 10.22
CA LEU A 392 -5.99 6.70 10.32
C LEU A 392 -5.78 6.07 11.70
N ASP A 393 -5.37 6.86 12.70
CA ASP A 393 -4.94 6.34 14.00
C ASP A 393 -6.08 5.70 14.78
N ALA A 394 -7.29 6.19 14.64
CA ALA A 394 -8.50 5.65 15.29
C ALA A 394 -9.12 4.45 14.55
N HIS A 395 -8.69 4.14 13.34
CA HIS A 395 -9.20 3.01 12.56
C HIS A 395 -8.67 1.67 13.09
N ALA A 396 -9.48 0.64 12.99
CA ALA A 396 -9.07 -0.74 13.32
C ALA A 396 -7.84 -1.19 12.49
N PRO A 397 -6.98 -2.06 13.02
CA PRO A 397 -6.88 -2.44 14.42
C PRO A 397 -6.41 -1.26 15.28
N TYR A 398 -6.96 -1.12 16.47
CA TYR A 398 -6.74 0.06 17.34
C TYR A 398 -5.36 0.03 18.00
N LYS A 399 -4.32 0.18 17.21
CA LYS A 399 -2.94 -0.02 17.60
C LYS A 399 -2.17 1.28 17.67
N LEU A 400 -1.76 1.63 18.86
CA LEU A 400 -0.90 2.79 19.09
C LEU A 400 0.49 2.58 18.46
N PRO A 401 1.10 3.67 17.94
CA PRO A 401 2.51 3.66 17.55
C PRO A 401 3.44 3.27 18.71
N GLU A 402 4.63 2.81 18.36
CA GLU A 402 5.65 2.46 19.35
C GLU A 402 6.04 3.69 20.19
N GLY A 403 6.02 3.53 21.51
CA GLY A 403 6.31 4.62 22.45
C GLY A 403 5.09 5.46 22.86
N ALA A 404 3.96 5.40 22.14
CA ALA A 404 2.76 6.10 22.52
C ALA A 404 2.10 5.51 23.76
N GLN A 405 1.50 6.39 24.58
CA GLN A 405 0.90 6.00 25.86
C GLN A 405 -0.52 5.45 25.66
N HIS A 406 -0.79 4.24 26.15
CA HIS A 406 -2.14 3.72 26.32
C HIS A 406 -2.76 4.38 27.56
N ARG A 407 -3.78 5.22 27.34
CA ARG A 407 -4.32 6.12 28.38
C ARG A 407 -5.54 5.58 29.10
N PHE A 408 -6.31 4.71 28.45
CA PHE A 408 -7.61 4.27 28.98
C PHE A 408 -7.66 2.75 29.12
N GLY A 409 -8.19 2.29 30.25
CA GLY A 409 -8.50 0.91 30.53
C GLY A 409 -7.32 -0.06 30.47
N HIS A 410 -7.58 -1.27 30.00
CA HIS A 410 -6.59 -2.35 29.96
C HIS A 410 -5.80 -2.35 28.64
N ARG A 411 -4.48 -2.17 28.74
CA ARG A 411 -3.58 -2.32 27.60
C ARG A 411 -3.36 -3.81 27.28
N PRO A 412 -3.57 -4.25 26.02
CA PRO A 412 -3.21 -5.60 25.61
C PRO A 412 -1.75 -5.95 25.92
N LYS A 413 -1.51 -7.03 26.69
CA LYS A 413 -0.17 -7.46 27.14
C LYS A 413 0.11 -8.91 26.83
N SER A 414 -0.87 -9.80 27.03
CA SER A 414 -0.71 -11.22 26.72
C SER A 414 -0.67 -11.43 25.20
N ARG A 415 -0.11 -12.56 24.75
CA ARG A 415 -0.10 -12.93 23.33
C ARG A 415 -1.51 -13.00 22.76
N GLU A 416 -2.45 -13.55 23.54
CA GLU A 416 -3.85 -13.68 23.12
C GLU A 416 -4.53 -12.32 22.97
N GLU A 417 -4.39 -11.42 23.94
CA GLU A 417 -4.91 -10.07 23.89
C GLU A 417 -4.36 -9.28 22.69
N ILE A 418 -3.04 -9.36 22.47
CA ILE A 418 -2.38 -8.72 21.34
C ILE A 418 -2.91 -9.28 20.02
N ARG A 419 -3.04 -10.61 19.93
CA ARG A 419 -3.58 -11.27 18.76
C ARG A 419 -5.02 -10.84 18.48
N VAL A 420 -5.87 -10.80 19.49
CA VAL A 420 -7.29 -10.43 19.32
C VAL A 420 -7.43 -8.96 18.91
N ILE A 421 -6.77 -8.04 19.65
CA ILE A 421 -7.01 -6.59 19.50
C ILE A 421 -6.18 -5.96 18.37
N TYR A 422 -4.93 -6.40 18.17
CA TYR A 422 -4.01 -5.72 17.26
C TYR A 422 -3.75 -6.48 15.95
N ASP A 423 -3.74 -7.80 16.00
CA ASP A 423 -3.29 -8.58 14.84
C ASP A 423 -4.45 -9.32 14.15
N GLY A 424 -5.55 -9.58 14.81
CA GLY A 424 -6.66 -10.38 14.29
C GLY A 424 -8.04 -9.72 14.36
N TRP A 425 -8.15 -8.47 14.80
CA TRP A 425 -9.44 -7.80 15.00
C TRP A 425 -10.34 -7.88 13.77
N ASP A 426 -9.80 -7.59 12.59
CA ASP A 426 -10.55 -7.59 11.32
C ASP A 426 -10.99 -8.99 10.83
N LEU A 427 -10.50 -10.07 11.48
CA LEU A 427 -10.71 -11.45 11.02
C LEU A 427 -11.51 -12.29 11.98
N ILE A 428 -11.69 -11.83 13.22
CA ILE A 428 -12.40 -12.56 14.26
C ILE A 428 -13.86 -12.18 14.21
N ASP A 429 -14.73 -13.18 14.37
CA ASP A 429 -16.15 -12.93 14.63
C ASP A 429 -16.29 -12.30 16.02
N LYS A 430 -16.45 -11.00 16.07
CA LYS A 430 -16.46 -10.17 17.28
C LYS A 430 -17.67 -10.43 18.16
N LEU A 431 -18.76 -10.96 17.61
CA LEU A 431 -19.95 -11.34 18.37
C LEU A 431 -19.69 -12.54 19.28
N THR A 432 -18.75 -13.40 18.91
CA THR A 432 -18.38 -14.57 19.72
C THR A 432 -17.35 -14.23 20.82
N LEU A 433 -16.77 -13.01 20.78
CA LEU A 433 -15.76 -12.59 21.75
C LEU A 433 -16.37 -12.30 23.12
N PRO A 434 -15.73 -12.73 24.22
CA PRO A 434 -16.07 -12.30 25.58
C PRO A 434 -16.10 -10.76 25.68
N ARG A 435 -17.05 -10.22 26.46
CA ARG A 435 -17.21 -8.77 26.68
C ARG A 435 -15.93 -8.06 27.11
N PHE A 436 -15.03 -8.78 27.77
CA PHE A 436 -13.71 -8.28 28.15
C PHE A 436 -12.92 -7.76 26.94
N TYR A 437 -12.87 -8.52 25.83
CA TYR A 437 -12.18 -8.10 24.62
C TYR A 437 -12.88 -6.92 23.93
N GLN A 438 -14.22 -6.88 23.94
CA GLN A 438 -14.97 -5.75 23.40
C GLN A 438 -14.68 -4.45 24.17
N THR A 439 -14.61 -4.54 25.51
CA THR A 439 -14.21 -3.41 26.36
C THR A 439 -12.76 -2.98 26.09
N MET A 440 -11.85 -3.96 25.96
CA MET A 440 -10.44 -3.70 25.64
C MET A 440 -10.27 -3.02 24.29
N ALA A 441 -11.07 -3.38 23.28
CA ALA A 441 -11.07 -2.71 21.97
C ALA A 441 -11.52 -1.25 22.07
N ARG A 442 -12.57 -0.95 22.85
CA ARG A 442 -13.01 0.43 23.15
C ARG A 442 -11.92 1.24 23.88
N ASP A 443 -11.25 0.64 24.86
CA ASP A 443 -10.15 1.27 25.59
C ASP A 443 -8.96 1.57 24.65
N ALA A 444 -8.66 0.66 23.72
CA ALA A 444 -7.65 0.85 22.71
C ALA A 444 -8.04 1.95 21.71
N TYR A 445 -9.30 1.97 21.25
CA TYR A 445 -9.84 3.01 20.37
C TYR A 445 -9.75 4.40 21.03
N ASP A 446 -10.21 4.55 22.26
CA ASP A 446 -10.12 5.81 23.02
C ASP A 446 -8.66 6.27 23.21
N SER A 447 -7.75 5.30 23.41
CA SER A 447 -6.31 5.60 23.54
C SER A 447 -5.72 6.07 22.19
N CYS A 448 -6.18 5.53 21.08
CA CYS A 448 -5.82 5.99 19.73
C CYS A 448 -6.36 7.39 19.45
N LEU A 449 -7.60 7.71 19.88
CA LEU A 449 -8.16 9.06 19.81
C LEU A 449 -7.32 10.06 20.60
N ALA A 450 -6.92 9.72 21.83
CA ALA A 450 -6.10 10.61 22.65
C ALA A 450 -4.70 10.84 22.04
N TYR A 451 -4.11 9.82 21.43
CA TYR A 451 -2.85 9.97 20.70
C TYR A 451 -3.03 10.88 19.48
N LEU A 452 -4.08 10.68 18.69
CA LEU A 452 -4.39 11.51 17.53
C LEU A 452 -4.59 12.97 17.93
N ASP A 453 -5.34 13.24 18.99
CA ASP A 453 -5.60 14.58 19.52
C ASP A 453 -4.30 15.27 20.00
N GLU A 454 -3.41 14.52 20.66
CA GLU A 454 -2.09 15.00 21.06
C GLU A 454 -1.24 15.39 19.84
N GLN A 455 -1.25 14.58 18.79
CA GLN A 455 -0.53 14.87 17.55
C GLN A 455 -1.11 16.07 16.79
N LEU A 456 -2.42 16.25 16.83
CA LEU A 456 -3.06 17.48 16.33
C LEU A 456 -2.58 18.70 17.13
N GLY A 457 -2.46 18.57 18.46
CA GLY A 457 -1.90 19.63 19.30
C GLY A 457 -0.50 20.04 18.86
N VAL A 458 0.39 19.07 18.66
CA VAL A 458 1.76 19.31 18.16
C VAL A 458 1.74 20.04 16.80
N LEU A 459 0.86 19.58 15.88
CA LEU A 459 0.72 20.22 14.57
C LEU A 459 0.27 21.68 14.68
N PHE A 460 -0.80 21.94 15.42
CA PHE A 460 -1.38 23.29 15.54
C PHE A 460 -0.44 24.25 16.27
N ASP A 461 0.26 23.79 17.30
CA ASP A 461 1.28 24.59 18.01
C ASP A 461 2.45 24.93 17.07
N GLU A 462 2.85 24.02 16.16
CA GLU A 462 3.88 24.28 15.16
C GLU A 462 3.38 25.32 14.13
N LEU A 463 2.17 25.17 13.60
CA LEU A 463 1.59 26.11 12.64
C LEU A 463 1.39 27.51 13.27
N GLN A 464 1.05 27.59 14.55
CA GLN A 464 0.93 28.85 15.28
C GLN A 464 2.29 29.52 15.47
N ARG A 465 3.32 28.76 15.83
CA ARG A 465 4.72 29.28 15.96
C ARG A 465 5.24 29.91 14.67
N HIS A 466 4.79 29.39 13.52
CA HIS A 466 5.14 29.92 12.20
C HIS A 466 4.13 30.94 11.66
N ALA A 467 3.18 31.42 12.47
CA ALA A 467 2.11 32.36 12.08
C ALA A 467 1.30 31.90 10.83
N VAL A 468 1.26 30.61 10.59
CA VAL A 468 0.50 30.04 9.45
C VAL A 468 -1.00 30.08 9.74
N LEU A 469 -1.40 29.84 10.99
CA LEU A 469 -2.81 29.81 11.40
C LEU A 469 -3.49 31.18 11.30
N ASP A 470 -2.76 32.28 11.42
CA ASP A 470 -3.29 33.64 11.40
C ASP A 470 -4.01 33.97 10.08
N ASN A 471 -3.72 33.24 9.01
CA ASN A 471 -4.38 33.38 7.71
C ASN A 471 -4.78 31.99 7.14
N THR A 472 -5.33 31.12 7.99
CA THR A 472 -5.72 29.76 7.56
C THR A 472 -7.13 29.42 8.02
N VAL A 473 -7.99 29.07 7.07
CA VAL A 473 -9.25 28.39 7.37
C VAL A 473 -8.92 26.91 7.60
N VAL A 474 -9.27 26.41 8.80
CA VAL A 474 -9.09 25.00 9.14
C VAL A 474 -10.46 24.33 9.24
N VAL A 475 -10.63 23.22 8.53
CA VAL A 475 -11.81 22.35 8.63
C VAL A 475 -11.36 21.01 9.16
N ILE A 476 -11.87 20.62 10.33
CA ILE A 476 -11.61 19.31 10.95
C ILE A 476 -12.92 18.54 10.97
N THR A 477 -12.94 17.34 10.38
CA THR A 477 -14.12 16.48 10.36
C THR A 477 -13.72 15.00 10.41
N SER A 478 -14.69 14.12 10.66
CA SER A 478 -14.53 12.69 10.42
C SER A 478 -15.21 12.33 9.09
N ASP A 479 -14.78 11.26 8.46
CA ASP A 479 -15.43 10.75 7.24
C ASP A 479 -16.62 9.84 7.55
N HIS A 480 -16.52 9.03 8.60
CA HIS A 480 -17.57 8.22 9.21
C HIS A 480 -17.14 7.81 10.62
N GLY A 481 -18.01 7.11 11.32
CA GLY A 481 -17.73 6.50 12.62
C GLY A 481 -17.37 5.01 12.52
N GLU A 482 -17.54 4.29 13.64
CA GLU A 482 -17.12 2.91 13.85
C GLU A 482 -18.12 2.18 14.76
N GLY A 483 -18.54 0.99 14.42
CA GLY A 483 -19.28 0.10 15.31
C GLY A 483 -18.36 -0.52 16.35
N LEU A 484 -18.70 -0.39 17.64
CA LEU A 484 -17.94 -0.97 18.75
C LEU A 484 -18.78 -1.96 19.58
N GLY A 485 -19.78 -2.58 18.93
CA GLY A 485 -20.66 -3.60 19.52
C GLY A 485 -22.08 -3.09 19.81
N GLU A 486 -22.42 -1.85 19.51
CA GLU A 486 -23.78 -1.36 19.53
C GLU A 486 -24.59 -2.06 18.42
N HIS A 487 -25.83 -2.46 18.73
CA HIS A 487 -26.70 -3.21 17.81
C HIS A 487 -26.09 -4.52 17.31
N ASP A 488 -25.16 -5.13 18.07
CA ASP A 488 -24.38 -6.29 17.66
C ASP A 488 -23.56 -6.07 16.39
N LEU A 489 -23.18 -4.82 16.09
CA LEU A 489 -22.38 -4.41 14.93
C LEU A 489 -20.99 -3.96 15.37
N PHE A 490 -20.01 -4.37 14.60
CA PHE A 490 -18.61 -3.96 14.73
C PHE A 490 -18.10 -3.49 13.38
N ASP A 491 -17.00 -2.72 13.41
CA ASP A 491 -16.41 -2.13 12.21
C ASP A 491 -17.34 -1.05 11.58
N HIS A 492 -17.31 -0.88 10.26
CA HIS A 492 -18.09 0.17 9.57
C HIS A 492 -18.48 -0.27 8.16
N GLY A 493 -19.41 0.45 7.54
CA GLY A 493 -19.85 0.22 6.17
C GLY A 493 -21.06 -0.70 6.04
N GLU A 494 -21.56 -1.24 7.14
CA GLU A 494 -22.67 -2.20 7.12
C GLU A 494 -23.99 -1.62 7.63
N SER A 495 -23.96 -0.41 8.24
CA SER A 495 -25.14 0.21 8.81
C SER A 495 -25.23 1.71 8.54
N LEU A 496 -26.41 2.27 8.85
CA LEU A 496 -26.67 3.73 8.80
C LEU A 496 -26.98 4.26 10.21
N TYR A 497 -26.54 3.59 11.24
CA TYR A 497 -26.69 4.07 12.60
C TYR A 497 -25.84 5.30 12.87
N SER A 498 -26.23 6.07 13.90
CA SER A 498 -25.53 7.30 14.32
C SER A 498 -24.07 7.02 14.71
N THR A 499 -23.76 5.82 15.21
CA THR A 499 -22.40 5.39 15.52
C THR A 499 -21.45 5.39 14.31
N GLU A 500 -22.00 5.22 13.11
CA GLU A 500 -21.23 5.26 11.85
C GLU A 500 -21.41 6.56 11.07
N LEU A 501 -22.57 7.28 11.25
CA LEU A 501 -22.88 8.45 10.44
C LEU A 501 -22.71 9.79 11.14
N ASP A 502 -22.84 9.86 12.48
CA ASP A 502 -22.65 11.14 13.18
C ASP A 502 -21.12 11.42 13.29
N VAL A 503 -20.70 12.51 12.64
CA VAL A 503 -19.30 12.90 12.49
C VAL A 503 -19.00 14.22 13.18
N SER A 504 -17.77 14.40 13.62
CA SER A 504 -17.30 15.67 14.12
C SER A 504 -17.18 16.70 12.99
N LEU A 505 -17.47 17.97 13.28
CA LEU A 505 -17.19 19.08 12.38
C LEU A 505 -16.83 20.31 13.19
N LEU A 506 -15.61 20.79 12.98
CA LEU A 506 -15.07 22.01 13.59
C LEU A 506 -14.43 22.87 12.49
N ILE A 507 -14.78 24.18 12.47
CA ILE A 507 -14.19 25.15 11.55
C ILE A 507 -13.52 26.26 12.34
N LEU A 508 -12.24 26.48 12.07
CA LEU A 508 -11.47 27.62 12.59
C LEU A 508 -11.32 28.62 11.46
N LEU A 509 -11.58 29.88 11.76
CA LEU A 509 -11.39 30.99 10.83
C LEU A 509 -10.16 31.81 11.22
N PRO A 510 -9.49 32.46 10.26
CA PRO A 510 -8.36 33.35 10.52
C PRO A 510 -8.71 34.48 11.47
#